data_ede7561c49cffbdf2a3a49e81640f5be
#
_entry.id   ede7561c49cffbdf2a3a49e81640f5be
#
_cell.length_a   1.000
_cell.length_b   1.000
_cell.length_c   1.000
_cell.angle_alpha   90.00
_cell.angle_beta   90.00
_cell.angle_gamma   90.00
#
_symmetry.space_group_name_H-M   'P 1'
#
loop_
_entity.id
_entity.type
_entity.pdbx_description
1 polymer ?
#
loop_
_entity_poly.entity_id
_entity_poly.type
_entity_poly.pdbx_seq_one_letter_code
_entity_poly.pdbx_strand_id
1 'polypeptide(L)'
;MELQINKFLPHTRAEGPGERACIWVQGCPIRCPGCAVPWTWEDNGGEIVDTKSLFERIMSGPTIEGVTFVGGEPFAQAAALAHLGQLLQKVGLSVVTFTGYIYENLSTSSRQDWHDLLSVTDLLIDGPYRQDLSDINRPWVGSSNQDRKSTRLNSSHLVISYAVFCLKK
;
A
#
# COMPACT_ATOMS: atom_id res chain seq x y z
N MET A 1 -8.60 12.54 10.35
CA MET A 1 -8.40 13.03 8.95
C MET A 1 -9.31 12.21 8.05
N GLU A 2 -9.93 12.83 7.07
CA GLU A 2 -10.76 12.11 6.10
C GLU A 2 -9.91 11.35 5.09
N LEU A 3 -10.33 10.13 4.78
CA LEU A 3 -9.77 9.24 3.78
C LEU A 3 -10.92 8.65 2.96
N GLN A 4 -10.83 8.72 1.65
CA GLN A 4 -11.82 8.15 0.76
C GLN A 4 -11.38 6.75 0.35
N ILE A 5 -12.16 5.73 0.72
CA ILE A 5 -11.86 4.33 0.44
C ILE A 5 -12.91 3.71 -0.47
N ASN A 6 -12.48 2.89 -1.41
CA ASN A 6 -13.35 2.07 -2.23
C ASN A 6 -13.81 0.82 -1.46
N LYS A 7 -12.88 0.18 -0.75
CA LYS A 7 -13.11 -1.07 -0.05
C LYS A 7 -12.18 -1.22 1.15
N PHE A 8 -12.66 -1.82 2.20
CA PHE A 8 -11.88 -2.32 3.33
C PHE A 8 -12.06 -3.82 3.48
N LEU A 9 -10.96 -4.56 3.54
CA LEU A 9 -10.93 -5.99 3.83
C LEU A 9 -10.16 -6.21 5.14
N PRO A 10 -10.81 -6.73 6.19
CA PRO A 10 -10.17 -6.83 7.52
C PRO A 10 -9.06 -7.88 7.58
N HIS A 11 -9.03 -8.83 6.63
CA HIS A 11 -8.05 -9.91 6.61
C HIS A 11 -7.81 -10.42 5.19
N THR A 12 -6.53 -10.53 4.79
CA THR A 12 -6.07 -11.12 3.53
C THR A 12 -4.63 -11.60 3.64
N ARG A 13 -4.25 -12.54 2.77
CA ARG A 13 -2.85 -12.98 2.53
C ARG A 13 -2.39 -12.67 1.10
N ALA A 14 -3.25 -12.06 0.30
CA ALA A 14 -2.96 -11.82 -1.12
C ALA A 14 -2.19 -10.51 -1.35
N GLU A 15 -2.41 -9.50 -0.51
CA GLU A 15 -1.98 -8.12 -0.75
C GLU A 15 -0.71 -7.75 0.05
N GLY A 16 0.28 -8.61 0.05
CA GLY A 16 1.55 -8.40 0.77
C GLY A 16 1.93 -9.59 1.67
N PRO A 17 3.08 -9.52 2.35
CA PRO A 17 3.56 -10.59 3.23
C PRO A 17 2.74 -10.72 4.51
N GLY A 18 2.50 -11.93 4.95
CA GLY A 18 1.80 -12.24 6.20
C GLY A 18 0.30 -11.99 6.13
N GLU A 19 -0.32 -11.92 7.30
CA GLU A 19 -1.76 -11.67 7.46
C GLU A 19 -2.01 -10.16 7.60
N ARG A 20 -2.85 -9.59 6.74
CA ARG A 20 -2.98 -8.14 6.63
C ARG A 20 -4.43 -7.70 6.50
N ALA A 21 -4.75 -6.52 7.03
CA ALA A 21 -5.91 -5.79 6.54
C ALA A 21 -5.53 -5.07 5.24
N CYS A 22 -6.49 -4.85 4.36
CA CYS A 22 -6.25 -4.19 3.10
C CYS A 22 -7.26 -3.07 2.86
N ILE A 23 -6.74 -1.90 2.49
CA ILE A 23 -7.51 -0.69 2.20
C ILE A 23 -7.31 -0.33 0.73
N TRP A 24 -8.38 -0.45 -0.06
CA TRP A 24 -8.44 0.09 -1.42
C TRP A 24 -8.90 1.55 -1.33
N VAL A 25 -8.01 2.48 -1.67
CA VAL A 25 -8.37 3.90 -1.74
C VAL A 25 -9.17 4.19 -3.00
N GLN A 26 -9.98 5.24 -2.97
CA GLN A 26 -10.70 5.77 -4.12
C GLN A 26 -9.92 6.93 -4.73
N GLY A 27 -10.01 7.08 -6.06
CA GLY A 27 -9.29 8.09 -6.84
C GLY A 27 -7.92 7.62 -7.33
N CYS A 28 -7.69 7.70 -8.65
CA CYS A 28 -6.40 7.37 -9.26
C CYS A 28 -6.13 8.27 -10.48
N PRO A 29 -5.18 9.22 -10.38
CA PRO A 29 -4.83 10.08 -11.50
C PRO A 29 -4.01 9.37 -12.58
N ILE A 30 -3.43 8.19 -12.28
CA ILE A 30 -2.52 7.47 -13.19
C ILE A 30 -3.27 6.74 -14.30
N ARG A 31 -4.37 6.05 -13.96
CA ARG A 31 -5.30 5.38 -14.90
C ARG A 31 -4.59 4.44 -15.88
N CYS A 32 -3.78 3.51 -15.36
CA CYS A 32 -2.99 2.58 -16.17
C CYS A 32 -3.86 1.77 -17.13
N PRO A 33 -3.54 1.68 -18.42
CA PRO A 33 -4.25 0.79 -19.37
C PRO A 33 -4.19 -0.66 -18.90
N GLY A 34 -5.37 -1.33 -18.88
CA GLY A 34 -5.48 -2.71 -18.40
C GLY A 34 -5.46 -2.88 -16.87
N CYS A 35 -5.61 -1.78 -16.12
CA CYS A 35 -5.72 -1.83 -14.66
C CYS A 35 -6.79 -2.84 -14.21
N ALA A 36 -6.49 -3.64 -13.19
CA ALA A 36 -7.41 -4.63 -12.64
C ALA A 36 -8.59 -4.02 -11.86
N VAL A 37 -8.49 -2.76 -11.44
CA VAL A 37 -9.47 -2.07 -10.58
C VAL A 37 -9.89 -0.69 -11.13
N PRO A 38 -10.32 -0.57 -12.39
CA PRO A 38 -10.60 0.72 -13.03
C PRO A 38 -11.75 1.49 -12.36
N TRP A 39 -12.62 0.83 -11.61
CA TRP A 39 -13.69 1.46 -10.83
C TRP A 39 -13.19 2.31 -9.65
N THR A 40 -11.90 2.24 -9.31
CA THR A 40 -11.27 3.11 -8.30
C THR A 40 -10.68 4.40 -8.88
N TRP A 41 -10.78 4.65 -10.18
CA TRP A 41 -10.12 5.78 -10.82
C TRP A 41 -10.79 7.13 -10.52
N GLU A 42 -12.11 7.15 -10.48
CA GLU A 42 -12.86 8.39 -10.28
C GLU A 42 -12.76 8.86 -8.83
N ASP A 43 -12.75 10.18 -8.63
CA ASP A 43 -12.68 10.77 -7.30
C ASP A 43 -14.03 10.74 -6.57
N ASN A 44 -15.12 10.47 -7.30
CA ASN A 44 -16.45 10.31 -6.73
C ASN A 44 -16.76 8.82 -6.56
N GLY A 45 -17.00 8.40 -5.35
CA GLY A 45 -17.34 7.00 -5.05
C GLY A 45 -16.70 6.53 -3.75
N GLY A 46 -16.98 5.27 -3.43
CA GLY A 46 -16.49 4.71 -2.19
C GLY A 46 -17.12 5.34 -0.94
N GLU A 47 -16.44 5.27 0.17
CA GLU A 47 -16.84 5.74 1.49
C GLU A 47 -15.79 6.75 2.01
N ILE A 48 -16.23 7.87 2.57
CA ILE A 48 -15.36 8.78 3.32
C ILE A 48 -15.35 8.33 4.77
N VAL A 49 -14.16 7.98 5.27
CA VAL A 49 -13.95 7.52 6.64
C VAL A 49 -12.94 8.41 7.38
N ASP A 50 -13.11 8.56 8.68
CA ASP A 50 -12.06 9.16 9.50
C ASP A 50 -10.94 8.14 9.78
N THR A 51 -9.68 8.57 9.69
CA THR A 51 -8.52 7.69 9.86
C THR A 51 -8.41 7.07 11.26
N LYS A 52 -8.88 7.74 12.32
CA LYS A 52 -8.93 7.16 13.67
C LYS A 52 -10.02 6.11 13.76
N SER A 53 -11.20 6.37 13.22
CA SER A 53 -12.29 5.41 13.18
C SER A 53 -11.91 4.16 12.35
N LEU A 54 -11.18 4.36 11.25
CA LEU A 54 -10.66 3.25 10.46
C LEU A 54 -9.60 2.45 11.23
N PHE A 55 -8.71 3.12 11.97
CA PHE A 55 -7.76 2.47 12.86
C PHE A 55 -8.46 1.62 13.93
N GLU A 56 -9.49 2.16 14.60
CA GLU A 56 -10.29 1.41 15.57
C GLU A 56 -10.97 0.19 14.94
N ARG A 57 -11.51 0.34 13.73
CA ARG A 57 -12.10 -0.75 12.95
C ARG A 57 -11.08 -1.84 12.61
N ILE A 58 -9.83 -1.48 12.30
CA ILE A 58 -8.73 -2.43 12.08
C ILE A 58 -8.41 -3.17 13.38
N MET A 59 -8.26 -2.45 14.49
CA MET A 59 -7.87 -3.01 15.79
C MET A 59 -8.95 -3.89 16.41
N SER A 60 -10.21 -3.69 16.06
CA SER A 60 -11.33 -4.55 16.48
C SER A 60 -11.52 -5.82 15.64
N GLY A 61 -10.74 -5.93 14.56
CA GLY A 61 -10.78 -7.05 13.63
C GLY A 61 -9.91 -8.24 14.04
N PRO A 62 -9.66 -9.17 13.10
CA PRO A 62 -8.78 -10.31 13.30
C PRO A 62 -7.34 -9.89 13.66
N THR A 63 -6.58 -10.78 14.28
CA THR A 63 -5.13 -10.59 14.49
C THR A 63 -4.42 -10.55 13.13
N ILE A 64 -3.63 -9.51 12.91
CA ILE A 64 -2.90 -9.26 11.66
C ILE A 64 -1.47 -8.82 11.95
N GLU A 65 -0.58 -8.96 10.96
CA GLU A 65 0.82 -8.56 11.02
C GLU A 65 1.04 -7.17 10.42
N GLY A 66 0.06 -6.65 9.69
CA GLY A 66 0.17 -5.34 9.07
C GLY A 66 -1.04 -4.92 8.26
N VAL A 67 -0.91 -3.77 7.60
CA VAL A 67 -1.95 -3.19 6.75
C VAL A 67 -1.35 -2.87 5.37
N THR A 68 -2.16 -3.05 4.34
CA THR A 68 -1.79 -2.73 2.96
C THR A 68 -2.65 -1.59 2.43
N PHE A 69 -2.02 -0.60 1.85
CA PHE A 69 -2.64 0.51 1.10
C PHE A 69 -2.52 0.24 -0.39
N VAL A 70 -3.65 0.13 -1.07
CA VAL A 70 -3.75 -0.25 -2.49
C VAL A 70 -5.03 0.37 -3.09
N GLY A 71 -5.45 0.00 -4.26
CA GLY A 71 -6.70 0.38 -4.88
C GLY A 71 -6.53 1.44 -5.96
N GLY A 72 -7.00 2.66 -5.75
CA GLY A 72 -6.70 3.81 -6.59
C GLY A 72 -5.21 4.17 -6.53
N GLU A 73 -4.88 5.41 -6.17
CA GLU A 73 -3.49 5.80 -5.95
C GLU A 73 -3.32 6.28 -4.50
N PRO A 74 -2.65 5.51 -3.63
CA PRO A 74 -2.43 5.90 -2.23
C PRO A 74 -1.75 7.26 -2.06
N PHE A 75 -0.80 7.61 -2.93
CA PHE A 75 -0.13 8.90 -2.86
C PHE A 75 -1.01 10.09 -3.29
N ALA A 76 -2.18 9.86 -3.88
CA ALA A 76 -3.19 10.90 -4.07
C ALA A 76 -3.83 11.33 -2.73
N GLN A 77 -3.85 10.44 -1.73
CA GLN A 77 -4.37 10.69 -0.38
C GLN A 77 -3.28 10.53 0.70
N ALA A 78 -2.04 10.89 0.37
CA ALA A 78 -0.84 10.60 1.16
C ALA A 78 -0.92 11.10 2.61
N ALA A 79 -1.41 12.32 2.84
CA ALA A 79 -1.49 12.89 4.19
C ALA A 79 -2.37 12.06 5.14
N ALA A 80 -3.54 11.60 4.68
CA ALA A 80 -4.45 10.78 5.47
C ALA A 80 -3.87 9.38 5.73
N LEU A 81 -3.26 8.77 4.70
CA LEU A 81 -2.62 7.46 4.84
C LEU A 81 -1.36 7.51 5.69
N ALA A 82 -0.56 8.58 5.63
CA ALA A 82 0.58 8.80 6.52
C ALA A 82 0.12 8.86 7.99
N HIS A 83 -0.94 9.62 8.27
CA HIS A 83 -1.52 9.68 9.62
C HIS A 83 -2.00 8.30 10.10
N LEU A 84 -2.70 7.54 9.26
CA LEU A 84 -3.12 6.18 9.60
C LEU A 84 -1.90 5.26 9.80
N GLY A 85 -0.90 5.33 8.92
CA GLY A 85 0.35 4.56 9.02
C GLY A 85 1.09 4.81 10.32
N GLN A 86 1.15 6.06 10.80
CA GLN A 86 1.73 6.41 12.10
C GLN A 86 0.98 5.74 13.27
N LEU A 87 -0.35 5.66 13.20
CA LEU A 87 -1.13 4.98 14.24
C LEU A 87 -0.86 3.47 14.23
N LEU A 88 -0.80 2.85 13.04
CA LEU A 88 -0.51 1.43 12.87
C LEU A 88 0.89 1.05 13.38
N GLN A 89 1.89 1.85 13.08
CA GLN A 89 3.26 1.61 13.53
C GLN A 89 3.42 1.71 15.06
N LYS A 90 2.67 2.59 15.73
CA LYS A 90 2.67 2.70 17.19
C LYS A 90 2.24 1.41 17.90
N VAL A 91 1.45 0.58 17.22
CA VAL A 91 0.98 -0.71 17.73
C VAL A 91 1.74 -1.90 17.13
N GLY A 92 2.83 -1.63 16.39
CA GLY A 92 3.72 -2.66 15.86
C GLY A 92 3.25 -3.30 14.54
N LEU A 93 2.23 -2.75 13.88
CA LEU A 93 1.76 -3.25 12.58
C LEU A 93 2.61 -2.68 11.44
N SER A 94 3.01 -3.54 10.52
CA SER A 94 3.75 -3.15 9.32
C SER A 94 2.84 -2.56 8.25
N VAL A 95 3.38 -1.66 7.43
CA VAL A 95 2.67 -1.00 6.33
C VAL A 95 3.26 -1.39 4.99
N VAL A 96 2.43 -1.89 4.09
CA VAL A 96 2.75 -2.09 2.67
C VAL A 96 1.97 -1.05 1.85
N THR A 97 2.62 -0.40 0.91
CA THR A 97 1.97 0.56 0.02
C THR A 97 2.25 0.20 -1.43
N PHE A 98 1.18 0.10 -2.22
CA PHE A 98 1.27 -0.02 -3.67
C PHE A 98 1.09 1.35 -4.31
N THR A 99 1.86 1.65 -5.34
CA THR A 99 1.73 2.92 -6.07
C THR A 99 2.08 2.74 -7.54
N GLY A 100 1.42 3.49 -8.40
CA GLY A 100 1.80 3.59 -9.80
C GLY A 100 2.90 4.62 -10.07
N TYR A 101 3.32 5.40 -9.09
CA TYR A 101 4.51 6.23 -9.21
C TYR A 101 5.78 5.39 -9.05
N ILE A 102 6.90 5.85 -9.61
CA ILE A 102 8.22 5.25 -9.34
C ILE A 102 8.84 5.92 -8.11
N TYR A 103 9.59 5.15 -7.34
CA TYR A 103 10.19 5.58 -6.07
C TYR A 103 11.01 6.87 -6.20
N GLU A 104 11.76 7.01 -7.28
CA GLU A 104 12.60 8.18 -7.54
C GLU A 104 11.76 9.47 -7.60
N ASN A 105 10.58 9.43 -8.22
CA ASN A 105 9.67 10.58 -8.27
C ASN A 105 9.07 10.90 -6.90
N LEU A 106 8.78 9.88 -6.09
CA LEU A 106 8.26 10.05 -4.75
C LEU A 106 9.32 10.66 -3.82
N SER A 107 10.55 10.11 -3.86
CA SER A 107 11.64 10.48 -2.94
C SER A 107 12.24 11.85 -3.24
N THR A 108 12.13 12.33 -4.48
CA THR A 108 12.63 13.67 -4.89
C THR A 108 11.53 14.73 -4.98
N SER A 109 10.29 14.35 -4.67
CA SER A 109 9.15 15.28 -4.69
C SER A 109 9.31 16.39 -3.64
N SER A 110 8.80 17.58 -3.92
CA SER A 110 8.68 18.66 -2.93
C SER A 110 7.47 18.49 -2.00
N ARG A 111 6.65 17.48 -2.21
CA ARG A 111 5.45 17.20 -1.42
C ARG A 111 5.81 16.52 -0.10
N GLN A 112 5.59 17.23 1.01
CA GLN A 112 5.88 16.70 2.35
C GLN A 112 5.00 15.49 2.69
N ASP A 113 3.73 15.50 2.29
CA ASP A 113 2.80 14.39 2.53
C ASP A 113 3.24 13.07 1.84
N TRP A 114 3.94 13.17 0.71
CA TRP A 114 4.53 12.00 0.05
C TRP A 114 5.71 11.43 0.86
N HIS A 115 6.57 12.30 1.38
CA HIS A 115 7.67 11.88 2.27
C HIS A 115 7.12 11.29 3.56
N ASP A 116 6.05 11.86 4.13
CA ASP A 116 5.41 11.36 5.33
C ASP A 116 4.84 9.95 5.11
N LEU A 117 4.18 9.69 3.96
CA LEU A 117 3.67 8.36 3.63
C LEU A 117 4.82 7.37 3.37
N LEU A 118 5.88 7.77 2.66
CA LEU A 118 7.07 6.95 2.49
C LEU A 118 7.70 6.56 3.84
N SER A 119 7.76 7.50 4.79
CA SER A 119 8.38 7.28 6.10
C SER A 119 7.67 6.24 6.95
N VAL A 120 6.37 6.03 6.74
CA VAL A 120 5.56 5.03 7.45
C VAL A 120 5.37 3.74 6.65
N THR A 121 5.81 3.69 5.41
CA THR A 121 5.76 2.50 4.56
C THR A 121 6.98 1.62 4.85
N ASP A 122 6.78 0.34 5.12
CA ASP A 122 7.86 -0.64 5.34
C ASP A 122 8.26 -1.33 4.04
N LEU A 123 7.28 -1.62 3.18
CA LEU A 123 7.47 -2.21 1.86
C LEU A 123 6.68 -1.41 0.83
N LEU A 124 7.37 -0.85 -0.14
CA LEU A 124 6.78 -0.16 -1.28
C LEU A 124 6.79 -1.08 -2.50
N ILE A 125 5.65 -1.22 -3.15
CA ILE A 125 5.53 -1.80 -4.49
C ILE A 125 5.27 -0.63 -5.44
N ASP A 126 6.26 -0.28 -6.26
CA ASP A 126 6.24 0.94 -7.06
C ASP A 126 6.27 0.68 -8.57
N GLY A 127 5.80 1.65 -9.32
CA GLY A 127 5.74 1.65 -10.77
C GLY A 127 4.36 1.42 -11.36
N PRO A 128 4.06 2.06 -12.49
CA PRO A 128 2.76 1.94 -13.15
C PRO A 128 2.58 0.52 -13.72
N TYR A 129 1.36 0.00 -13.64
CA TYR A 129 1.05 -1.26 -14.31
C TYR A 129 1.17 -1.12 -15.83
N ARG A 130 1.84 -2.10 -16.44
CA ARG A 130 1.99 -2.20 -17.89
C ARG A 130 1.48 -3.55 -18.37
N GLN A 131 0.40 -3.56 -19.14
CA GLN A 131 -0.24 -4.77 -19.64
C GLN A 131 0.68 -5.57 -20.57
N ASP A 132 1.52 -4.88 -21.36
CA ASP A 132 2.49 -5.51 -22.26
C ASP A 132 3.65 -6.19 -21.52
N LEU A 133 3.83 -5.87 -20.23
CA LEU A 133 4.82 -6.46 -19.33
C LEU A 133 4.20 -7.28 -18.20
N SER A 134 2.96 -7.74 -18.37
CA SER A 134 2.25 -8.52 -17.35
C SER A 134 3.09 -9.69 -16.83
N ASP A 135 3.21 -9.81 -15.51
CA ASP A 135 4.01 -10.84 -14.84
C ASP A 135 3.28 -11.36 -13.60
N ILE A 136 2.76 -12.59 -13.72
CA ILE A 136 2.05 -13.27 -12.63
C ILE A 136 2.97 -14.16 -11.76
N ASN A 137 4.25 -14.26 -12.10
CA ASN A 137 5.19 -15.14 -11.39
C ASN A 137 5.87 -14.44 -10.21
N ARG A 138 5.92 -13.12 -10.23
CA ARG A 138 6.52 -12.32 -9.15
C ARG A 138 5.44 -11.95 -8.12
N PRO A 139 5.65 -12.24 -6.82
CA PRO A 139 4.68 -11.89 -5.79
C PRO A 139 4.38 -10.39 -5.75
N TRP A 140 3.09 -10.03 -5.65
CA TRP A 140 2.55 -8.68 -5.42
C TRP A 140 2.83 -7.64 -6.51
N VAL A 141 3.42 -7.99 -7.62
CA VAL A 141 3.55 -7.13 -8.81
C VAL A 141 2.65 -7.65 -9.92
N GLY A 142 2.08 -6.75 -10.70
CA GLY A 142 1.23 -7.10 -11.86
C GLY A 142 2.00 -7.07 -13.17
N SER A 143 3.17 -6.39 -13.22
CA SER A 143 4.01 -6.28 -14.41
C SER A 143 5.50 -6.22 -14.05
N SER A 144 6.35 -6.67 -14.97
CA SER A 144 7.79 -6.87 -14.71
C SER A 144 8.59 -5.58 -14.49
N ASN A 145 8.04 -4.43 -14.90
CA ASN A 145 8.62 -3.11 -14.64
C ASN A 145 8.39 -2.61 -13.22
N GLN A 146 7.46 -3.20 -12.47
CA GLN A 146 7.22 -2.83 -11.07
C GLN A 146 8.31 -3.41 -10.17
N ASP A 147 8.66 -2.69 -9.10
CA ASP A 147 9.69 -3.09 -8.15
C ASP A 147 9.13 -3.19 -6.71
N ARG A 148 9.94 -3.75 -5.83
CA ARG A 148 9.62 -3.96 -4.40
C ARG A 148 10.79 -3.42 -3.59
N LYS A 149 10.56 -2.33 -2.88
CA LYS A 149 11.58 -1.62 -2.13
C LYS A 149 11.26 -1.63 -0.64
N SER A 150 12.18 -2.11 0.19
CA SER A 150 12.13 -1.84 1.63
C SER A 150 12.51 -0.38 1.86
N THR A 151 11.60 0.39 2.41
CA THR A 151 11.79 1.84 2.64
C THR A 151 12.34 2.13 4.04
N ARG A 152 12.32 1.15 4.94
CA ARG A 152 12.88 1.25 6.29
C ARG A 152 14.07 0.30 6.46
N LEU A 153 15.25 0.87 6.63
CA LEU A 153 16.53 0.16 6.75
C LEU A 153 16.68 -0.68 8.05
N ASN A 154 15.69 -0.71 8.95
CA ASN A 154 15.84 -1.30 10.28
C ASN A 154 14.64 -2.10 10.80
N SER A 155 13.90 -2.82 9.98
CA SER A 155 13.05 -3.87 10.53
C SER A 155 13.65 -5.25 10.25
N SER A 156 14.54 -5.68 11.13
CA SER A 156 15.25 -6.96 11.07
C SER A 156 14.33 -8.20 10.92
N HIS A 157 13.05 -8.08 11.24
CA HIS A 157 12.07 -9.16 11.11
C HIS A 157 11.49 -9.32 9.69
N LEU A 158 11.23 -8.23 8.96
CA LEU A 158 10.67 -8.29 7.59
C LEU A 158 11.72 -8.78 6.57
N VAL A 159 12.96 -8.33 6.71
CA VAL A 159 14.06 -8.71 5.80
C VAL A 159 14.42 -10.19 5.96
N ILE A 160 14.38 -10.74 7.17
CA ILE A 160 14.68 -12.16 7.44
C ILE A 160 13.57 -13.06 6.85
N SER A 161 12.30 -12.70 6.98
CA SER A 161 11.19 -13.43 6.35
C SER A 161 11.29 -13.43 4.81
N TYR A 162 11.74 -12.33 4.23
CA TYR A 162 11.91 -12.18 2.79
C TYR A 162 13.07 -13.02 2.24
N ALA A 163 14.23 -13.01 2.93
CA ALA A 163 15.39 -13.81 2.55
C ALA A 163 15.11 -15.32 2.66
N VAL A 164 14.38 -15.75 3.68
CA VAL A 164 13.99 -17.16 3.88
C VAL A 164 12.99 -17.63 2.82
N PHE A 165 12.11 -16.75 2.34
CA PHE A 165 11.14 -17.09 1.28
C PHE A 165 11.81 -17.21 -0.11
N CYS A 166 12.85 -16.42 -0.38
CA CYS A 166 13.63 -16.49 -1.62
C CYS A 166 14.61 -17.67 -1.66
N LEU A 167 14.98 -18.25 -0.51
CA LEU A 167 15.93 -19.38 -0.44
C LEU A 167 15.27 -20.76 -0.41
N LYS A 168 13.93 -20.84 -0.36
CA LYS A 168 13.18 -22.09 -0.48
C LYS A 168 12.59 -22.24 -1.89
N LYS A 169 13.46 -22.43 -2.87
CA LYS A 169 13.16 -23.06 -4.14
C LYS A 169 14.15 -24.19 -4.35
#